data_eb362bfd475e8ca31e73a4772f461d09
#
_entry.id   eb362bfd475e8ca31e73a4772f461d09
#
_cell.length_a   1.000
_cell.length_b   1.000
_cell.length_c   1.000
_cell.angle_alpha   90.00
_cell.angle_beta   90.00
_cell.angle_gamma   90.00
#
_symmetry.space_group_name_H-M   'P 1'
#
loop_
_entity.id
_entity.type
_entity.pdbx_description
1 polymer ?
#
loop_
_entity_poly.entity_id
_entity_poly.type
_entity_poly.pdbx_seq_one_letter_code
_entity_poly.pdbx_strand_id
1 'polypeptide(L)'
;AYQIAIVIALLPLSFLGDMVGYRRIYKIGLVVFTITSLICALSRSLEMLTLARVAQGLGGAALMSVNTALIRLIYPKRQLGRGMGINSFVVAVSSAAGPTIAAAILSLASWQWLFLINVPLGIISIFLAMRFLPPNSAASKITRFDLPSAIMNALTFGLLITALGGFAQGQSGYLVLAEVIAMLIIGFFFVRRQLRMPVPLLPVDLLRIPIFSLSICTSICSFCAQMLAMVSLPFFLQTVIGRSEVETGLLLTPWPLATMVMAPLAGYLIEKVHAGLLGAMGLLIMACGLFGLALLPSSPSDLDIIWRMAPCGAGFGLFQSPNNHTIVSSAPAHRSGGASGMLGTARLLGQSSGAALVALLFNLAGDSGTHTALLLAG
;
A
#
# COMPACT_ATOMS: atom_id res chain seq x y z
N ALA A 1 -9.64 7.10 9.49
CA ALA A 1 -8.82 6.98 10.72
C ALA A 1 -7.68 5.96 10.56
N TYR A 2 -7.96 4.68 10.27
CA TYR A 2 -6.96 3.59 10.17
C TYR A 2 -5.85 3.86 9.14
N GLN A 3 -6.21 4.20 7.90
CA GLN A 3 -5.22 4.48 6.83
C GLN A 3 -4.35 5.71 7.14
N ILE A 4 -4.94 6.76 7.69
CA ILE A 4 -4.19 7.96 8.12
C ILE A 4 -3.14 7.57 9.16
N ALA A 5 -3.54 6.79 10.18
CA ALA A 5 -2.62 6.31 11.21
C ALA A 5 -1.46 5.48 10.63
N ILE A 6 -1.72 4.65 9.63
CA ILE A 6 -0.66 3.90 8.93
C ILE A 6 0.30 4.86 8.24
N VAL A 7 -0.20 5.78 7.41
CA VAL A 7 0.65 6.67 6.60
C VAL A 7 1.55 7.53 7.48
N ILE A 8 1.01 8.15 8.53
CA ILE A 8 1.76 9.04 9.42
C ILE A 8 2.82 8.31 10.24
N ALA A 9 2.58 7.03 10.59
CA ALA A 9 3.47 6.26 11.46
C ALA A 9 4.50 5.41 10.69
N LEU A 10 4.33 5.18 9.39
CA LEU A 10 5.10 4.23 8.61
C LEU A 10 6.59 4.57 8.56
N LEU A 11 6.95 5.81 8.22
CA LEU A 11 8.34 6.28 8.20
C LEU A 11 8.95 6.38 9.62
N PRO A 12 8.29 6.97 10.63
CA PRO A 12 8.80 6.95 11.99
C PRO A 12 9.07 5.54 12.54
N LEU A 13 8.17 4.59 12.29
CA LEU A 13 8.35 3.21 12.75
C LEU A 13 9.40 2.44 11.96
N SER A 14 9.59 2.75 10.67
CA SER A 14 10.69 2.19 9.89
C SER A 14 12.05 2.68 10.40
N PHE A 15 12.18 3.97 10.71
CA PHE A 15 13.35 4.56 11.32
C PHE A 15 13.63 3.96 12.70
N LEU A 16 12.58 3.78 13.50
CA LEU A 16 12.69 3.11 14.80
C LEU A 16 13.13 1.64 14.63
N GLY A 17 12.71 0.98 13.54
CA GLY A 17 13.16 -0.36 13.17
C GLY A 17 14.68 -0.42 12.89
N ASP A 18 15.23 0.60 12.21
CA ASP A 18 16.68 0.74 12.00
C ASP A 18 17.44 0.94 13.32
N MET A 19 16.80 1.60 14.32
CA MET A 19 17.41 1.86 15.63
C MET A 19 17.39 0.66 16.56
N VAL A 20 16.20 0.09 16.79
CA VAL A 20 15.96 -0.90 17.88
C VAL A 20 15.86 -2.34 17.36
N GLY A 21 15.84 -2.50 16.03
CA GLY A 21 15.78 -3.76 15.33
C GLY A 21 14.39 -4.15 14.85
N TYR A 22 14.34 -4.68 13.64
CA TYR A 22 13.10 -5.00 12.90
C TYR A 22 12.23 -6.05 13.61
N ARG A 23 12.85 -7.08 14.19
CA ARG A 23 12.13 -8.13 14.94
C ARG A 23 11.35 -7.54 16.11
N ARG A 24 11.92 -6.56 16.83
CA ARG A 24 11.25 -5.92 17.97
C ARG A 24 10.05 -5.12 17.53
N ILE A 25 10.22 -4.25 16.50
CA ILE A 25 9.12 -3.44 15.94
C ILE A 25 8.00 -4.35 15.40
N TYR A 26 8.35 -5.40 14.67
CA TYR A 26 7.37 -6.33 14.12
C TYR A 26 6.54 -7.02 15.21
N LYS A 27 7.20 -7.52 16.28
CA LYS A 27 6.49 -8.16 17.41
C LYS A 27 5.58 -7.20 18.15
N ILE A 28 6.05 -5.97 18.43
CA ILE A 28 5.23 -4.92 19.06
C ILE A 28 4.02 -4.62 18.15
N GLY A 29 4.25 -4.47 16.84
CA GLY A 29 3.19 -4.25 15.86
C GLY A 29 2.13 -5.35 15.88
N LEU A 30 2.54 -6.64 15.91
CA LEU A 30 1.61 -7.77 16.01
C LEU A 30 0.78 -7.72 17.29
N VAL A 31 1.41 -7.47 18.44
CA VAL A 31 0.71 -7.40 19.73
C VAL A 31 -0.30 -6.24 19.74
N VAL A 32 0.14 -5.04 19.33
CA VAL A 32 -0.74 -3.86 19.26
C VAL A 32 -1.90 -4.13 18.30
N PHE A 33 -1.63 -4.65 17.10
CA PHE A 33 -2.67 -4.96 16.10
C PHE A 33 -3.68 -5.98 16.63
N THR A 34 -3.23 -7.03 17.30
CA THR A 34 -4.10 -8.08 17.85
C THR A 34 -4.98 -7.57 18.98
N ILE A 35 -4.39 -6.85 19.96
CA ILE A 35 -5.15 -6.26 21.08
C ILE A 35 -6.16 -5.24 20.58
N THR A 36 -5.76 -4.35 19.69
CA THR A 36 -6.66 -3.32 19.15
C THR A 36 -7.75 -3.90 18.25
N SER A 37 -7.49 -5.02 17.56
CA SER A 37 -8.53 -5.78 16.85
C SER A 37 -9.60 -6.31 17.81
N LEU A 38 -9.19 -6.81 18.98
CA LEU A 38 -10.15 -7.21 20.02
C LEU A 38 -10.93 -6.00 20.55
N ILE A 39 -10.28 -4.85 20.79
CA ILE A 39 -10.95 -3.62 21.22
C ILE A 39 -11.94 -3.14 20.16
N CYS A 40 -11.59 -3.22 18.86
CA CYS A 40 -12.52 -2.91 17.77
C CYS A 40 -13.77 -3.82 17.80
N ALA A 41 -13.58 -5.12 18.02
CA ALA A 41 -14.68 -6.07 18.11
C ALA A 41 -15.60 -5.81 19.32
N LEU A 42 -15.05 -5.32 20.42
CA LEU A 42 -15.78 -4.99 21.67
C LEU A 42 -16.30 -3.56 21.70
N SER A 43 -16.08 -2.75 20.67
CA SER A 43 -16.48 -1.34 20.65
C SER A 43 -18.01 -1.20 20.64
N ARG A 44 -18.49 -0.28 21.49
CA ARG A 44 -19.93 0.01 21.67
C ARG A 44 -20.32 1.41 21.17
N SER A 45 -19.35 2.22 20.78
CA SER A 45 -19.56 3.56 20.23
C SER A 45 -18.66 3.80 19.02
N LEU A 46 -19.06 4.73 18.14
CA LEU A 46 -18.27 5.14 16.99
C LEU A 46 -16.94 5.77 17.41
N GLU A 47 -16.91 6.52 18.50
CA GLU A 47 -15.71 7.13 19.04
C GLU A 47 -14.71 6.08 19.50
N MET A 48 -15.16 5.10 20.28
CA MET A 48 -14.35 3.98 20.74
C MET A 48 -13.78 3.19 19.54
N LEU A 49 -14.62 2.89 18.55
CA LEU A 49 -14.21 2.21 17.33
C LEU A 49 -13.14 3.04 16.59
N THR A 50 -13.35 4.35 16.45
CA THR A 50 -12.43 5.24 15.76
C THR A 50 -11.06 5.28 16.44
N LEU A 51 -11.03 5.43 17.76
CA LEU A 51 -9.78 5.41 18.54
C LEU A 51 -9.07 4.05 18.45
N ALA A 52 -9.83 2.96 18.58
CA ALA A 52 -9.29 1.60 18.41
C ALA A 52 -8.71 1.39 17.00
N ARG A 53 -9.37 1.92 15.95
CA ARG A 53 -8.89 1.88 14.56
C ARG A 53 -7.63 2.72 14.33
N VAL A 54 -7.47 3.85 15.02
CA VAL A 54 -6.21 4.61 15.01
C VAL A 54 -5.09 3.77 15.61
N ALA A 55 -5.29 3.20 16.79
CA ALA A 55 -4.31 2.37 17.46
C ALA A 55 -3.99 1.09 16.66
N GLN A 56 -5.00 0.46 16.03
CA GLN A 56 -4.80 -0.67 15.11
C GLN A 56 -3.98 -0.27 13.88
N GLY A 57 -4.18 0.95 13.36
CA GLY A 57 -3.39 1.52 12.28
C GLY A 57 -1.91 1.67 12.64
N LEU A 58 -1.61 2.09 13.89
CA LEU A 58 -0.22 2.15 14.38
C LEU A 58 0.41 0.75 14.42
N GLY A 59 -0.33 -0.27 14.88
CA GLY A 59 0.11 -1.68 14.81
C GLY A 59 0.38 -2.13 13.37
N GLY A 60 -0.55 -1.84 12.46
CA GLY A 60 -0.40 -2.13 11.03
C GLY A 60 0.80 -1.42 10.39
N ALA A 61 1.02 -0.15 10.74
CA ALA A 61 2.19 0.61 10.30
C ALA A 61 3.50 -0.04 10.76
N ALA A 62 3.56 -0.52 12.01
CA ALA A 62 4.73 -1.21 12.53
C ALA A 62 5.05 -2.48 11.76
N LEU A 63 4.03 -3.26 11.37
CA LEU A 63 4.20 -4.45 10.54
C LEU A 63 4.69 -4.08 9.13
N MET A 64 4.01 -3.15 8.47
CA MET A 64 4.33 -2.77 7.09
C MET A 64 5.71 -2.11 6.98
N SER A 65 6.09 -1.27 7.96
CA SER A 65 7.33 -0.49 7.94
C SER A 65 8.60 -1.35 7.90
N VAL A 66 8.58 -2.53 8.51
CA VAL A 66 9.75 -3.42 8.62
C VAL A 66 9.61 -4.73 7.85
N ASN A 67 8.48 -5.00 7.20
CA ASN A 67 8.21 -6.25 6.50
C ASN A 67 9.27 -6.57 5.44
N THR A 68 9.51 -5.66 4.53
CA THR A 68 10.50 -5.84 3.44
C THR A 68 11.94 -5.86 3.97
N ALA A 69 12.24 -5.12 5.03
CA ALA A 69 13.53 -5.17 5.71
C ALA A 69 13.78 -6.55 6.36
N LEU A 70 12.75 -7.17 6.95
CA LEU A 70 12.82 -8.54 7.47
C LEU A 70 13.02 -9.56 6.36
N ILE A 71 12.33 -9.43 5.22
CA ILE A 71 12.55 -10.29 4.06
C ILE A 71 14.01 -10.21 3.61
N ARG A 72 14.58 -9.00 3.51
CA ARG A 72 15.99 -8.80 3.16
C ARG A 72 16.95 -9.42 4.19
N LEU A 73 16.57 -9.47 5.46
CA LEU A 73 17.37 -10.08 6.53
C LEU A 73 17.32 -11.61 6.48
N ILE A 74 16.17 -12.19 6.11
CA ILE A 74 15.92 -13.62 6.10
C ILE A 74 16.49 -14.29 4.84
N TYR A 75 16.29 -13.67 3.67
CA TYR A 75 16.69 -14.25 2.39
C TYR A 75 18.12 -13.87 2.01
N PRO A 76 18.95 -14.82 1.53
CA PRO A 76 20.24 -14.51 0.92
C PRO A 76 20.04 -13.55 -0.26
N LYS A 77 21.03 -12.69 -0.54
CA LYS A 77 20.98 -11.70 -1.64
C LYS A 77 20.54 -12.32 -2.97
N ARG A 78 21.04 -13.53 -3.28
CA ARG A 78 20.74 -14.27 -4.52
C ARG A 78 19.25 -14.68 -4.62
N GLN A 79 18.56 -14.89 -3.48
CA GLN A 79 17.17 -15.34 -3.43
C GLN A 79 16.20 -14.24 -3.00
N LEU A 80 16.66 -13.00 -2.87
CA LEU A 80 15.83 -11.89 -2.41
C LEU A 80 14.65 -11.63 -3.35
N GLY A 81 14.84 -11.77 -4.67
CA GLY A 81 13.79 -11.68 -5.67
C GLY A 81 12.66 -12.69 -5.42
N ARG A 82 13.02 -13.94 -5.10
CA ARG A 82 12.04 -14.97 -4.74
C ARG A 82 11.29 -14.63 -3.46
N GLY A 83 11.98 -14.10 -2.44
CA GLY A 83 11.34 -13.62 -1.21
C GLY A 83 10.33 -12.49 -1.47
N MET A 84 10.66 -11.53 -2.35
CA MET A 84 9.75 -10.46 -2.75
C MET A 84 8.55 -10.99 -3.56
N GLY A 85 8.78 -11.97 -4.45
CA GLY A 85 7.70 -12.64 -5.20
C GLY A 85 6.71 -13.36 -4.28
N ILE A 86 7.20 -14.10 -3.28
CA ILE A 86 6.35 -14.76 -2.28
C ILE A 86 5.55 -13.73 -1.47
N ASN A 87 6.18 -12.63 -1.06
CA ASN A 87 5.48 -11.56 -0.35
C ASN A 87 4.36 -10.94 -1.21
N SER A 88 4.63 -10.66 -2.49
CA SER A 88 3.62 -10.13 -3.41
C SER A 88 2.50 -11.14 -3.67
N PHE A 89 2.81 -12.44 -3.75
CA PHE A 89 1.82 -13.51 -3.83
C PHE A 89 0.88 -13.52 -2.61
N VAL A 90 1.42 -13.47 -1.40
CA VAL A 90 0.62 -13.43 -0.17
C VAL A 90 -0.29 -12.20 -0.14
N VAL A 91 0.23 -11.03 -0.55
CA VAL A 91 -0.57 -9.79 -0.65
C VAL A 91 -1.69 -9.94 -1.67
N ALA A 92 -1.42 -10.53 -2.85
CA ALA A 92 -2.43 -10.73 -3.89
C ALA A 92 -3.53 -11.71 -3.45
N VAL A 93 -3.15 -12.84 -2.83
CA VAL A 93 -4.12 -13.82 -2.27
C VAL A 93 -5.00 -13.16 -1.21
N SER A 94 -4.37 -12.39 -0.29
CA SER A 94 -5.11 -11.70 0.78
C SER A 94 -6.07 -10.65 0.22
N SER A 95 -5.67 -9.92 -0.83
CA SER A 95 -6.51 -8.93 -1.49
C SER A 95 -7.69 -9.57 -2.24
N ALA A 96 -7.50 -10.74 -2.84
CA ALA A 96 -8.55 -11.48 -3.51
C ALA A 96 -9.53 -12.12 -2.51
N ALA A 97 -9.01 -12.73 -1.45
CA ALA A 97 -9.81 -13.44 -0.46
C ALA A 97 -10.55 -12.50 0.51
N GLY A 98 -10.03 -11.28 0.75
CA GLY A 98 -10.56 -10.34 1.72
C GLY A 98 -12.05 -10.05 1.59
N PRO A 99 -12.52 -9.54 0.44
CA PRO A 99 -13.94 -9.25 0.22
C PRO A 99 -14.84 -10.48 0.37
N THR A 100 -14.41 -11.63 -0.15
CA THR A 100 -15.17 -12.89 -0.08
C THR A 100 -15.31 -13.38 1.36
N ILE A 101 -14.21 -13.35 2.13
CA ILE A 101 -14.22 -13.71 3.56
C ILE A 101 -15.09 -12.73 4.34
N ALA A 102 -14.99 -11.43 4.07
CA ALA A 102 -15.80 -10.42 4.71
C ALA A 102 -17.30 -10.61 4.43
N ALA A 103 -17.68 -10.88 3.18
CA ALA A 103 -19.06 -11.17 2.80
C ALA A 103 -19.58 -12.45 3.49
N ALA A 104 -18.79 -13.51 3.53
CA ALA A 104 -19.12 -14.76 4.21
C ALA A 104 -19.32 -14.56 5.72
N ILE A 105 -18.49 -13.75 6.37
CA ILE A 105 -18.64 -13.42 7.79
C ILE A 105 -19.93 -12.62 8.01
N LEU A 106 -20.18 -11.60 7.20
CA LEU A 106 -21.37 -10.74 7.36
C LEU A 106 -22.67 -11.46 7.05
N SER A 107 -22.67 -12.51 6.22
CA SER A 107 -23.85 -13.34 5.98
C SER A 107 -24.19 -14.27 7.14
N LEU A 108 -23.22 -14.63 8.00
CA LEU A 108 -23.39 -15.59 9.10
C LEU A 108 -23.33 -14.93 10.48
N ALA A 109 -22.71 -13.76 10.60
CA ALA A 109 -22.38 -13.13 11.85
C ALA A 109 -22.40 -11.59 11.75
N SER A 110 -22.30 -10.91 12.90
CA SER A 110 -22.27 -9.46 12.98
C SER A 110 -20.90 -8.87 12.55
N TRP A 111 -20.86 -7.57 12.24
CA TRP A 111 -19.65 -6.86 11.78
C TRP A 111 -18.45 -6.96 12.74
N GLN A 112 -18.68 -7.17 14.01
CA GLN A 112 -17.63 -7.36 15.03
C GLN A 112 -16.71 -8.53 14.71
N TRP A 113 -17.24 -9.57 14.06
CA TRP A 113 -16.48 -10.75 13.67
C TRP A 113 -15.40 -10.46 12.61
N LEU A 114 -15.57 -9.39 11.82
CA LEU A 114 -14.53 -8.91 10.91
C LEU A 114 -13.24 -8.51 11.62
N PHE A 115 -13.34 -8.07 12.87
CA PHE A 115 -12.19 -7.75 13.71
C PHE A 115 -11.77 -8.94 14.57
N LEU A 116 -12.74 -9.70 15.07
CA LEU A 116 -12.47 -10.81 15.97
C LEU A 116 -11.63 -11.92 15.31
N ILE A 117 -11.81 -12.16 14.01
CA ILE A 117 -11.00 -13.14 13.25
C ILE A 117 -9.50 -12.82 13.26
N ASN A 118 -9.12 -11.56 13.44
CA ASN A 118 -7.72 -11.17 13.54
C ASN A 118 -7.07 -11.58 14.86
N VAL A 119 -7.86 -11.87 15.89
CA VAL A 119 -7.33 -12.23 17.22
C VAL A 119 -6.64 -13.60 17.22
N PRO A 120 -7.29 -14.70 16.80
CA PRO A 120 -6.62 -16.01 16.74
C PRO A 120 -5.46 -16.00 15.73
N LEU A 121 -5.63 -15.34 14.55
CA LEU A 121 -4.56 -15.20 13.57
C LEU A 121 -3.38 -14.39 14.11
N GLY A 122 -3.65 -13.35 14.88
CA GLY A 122 -2.63 -12.53 15.55
C GLY A 122 -1.86 -13.32 16.60
N ILE A 123 -2.54 -14.09 17.44
CA ILE A 123 -1.90 -14.96 18.46
C ILE A 123 -0.97 -15.97 17.80
N ILE A 124 -1.44 -16.66 16.74
CA ILE A 124 -0.62 -17.60 15.98
C ILE A 124 0.59 -16.88 15.38
N SER A 125 0.38 -15.70 14.77
CA SER A 125 1.45 -14.89 14.16
C SER A 125 2.47 -14.43 15.18
N ILE A 126 2.05 -14.02 16.39
CA ILE A 126 2.95 -13.66 17.51
C ILE A 126 3.81 -14.88 17.90
N PHE A 127 3.20 -16.04 18.07
CA PHE A 127 3.93 -17.26 18.41
C PHE A 127 4.97 -17.62 17.35
N LEU A 128 4.59 -17.60 16.07
CA LEU A 128 5.51 -17.87 14.95
C LEU A 128 6.63 -16.82 14.88
N ALA A 129 6.30 -15.54 15.07
CA ALA A 129 7.29 -14.47 15.07
C ALA A 129 8.28 -14.57 16.25
N MET A 130 7.82 -15.05 17.41
CA MET A 130 8.71 -15.28 18.55
C MET A 130 9.67 -16.45 18.28
N ARG A 131 9.19 -17.51 17.62
CA ARG A 131 9.93 -18.75 17.42
C ARG A 131 10.89 -18.72 16.24
N PHE A 132 10.50 -18.08 15.13
CA PHE A 132 11.19 -18.23 13.85
C PHE A 132 11.88 -16.95 13.34
N LEU A 133 11.51 -15.74 13.79
CA LEU A 133 12.20 -14.54 13.32
C LEU A 133 13.64 -14.51 13.83
N PRO A 134 14.61 -14.19 12.95
CA PRO A 134 16.00 -14.08 13.33
C PRO A 134 16.21 -13.00 14.41
N PRO A 135 17.25 -13.13 15.23
CA PRO A 135 17.59 -12.11 16.22
C PRO A 135 17.87 -10.77 15.51
N ASN A 136 17.67 -9.67 16.24
CA ASN A 136 18.03 -8.36 15.70
C ASN A 136 19.54 -8.34 15.38
N SER A 137 19.89 -7.76 14.24
CA SER A 137 21.28 -7.44 13.93
C SER A 137 21.85 -6.49 14.98
N ALA A 138 23.20 -6.44 15.09
CA ALA A 138 23.87 -5.56 16.05
C ALA A 138 23.32 -4.12 16.00
N ALA A 139 23.24 -3.50 17.17
CA ALA A 139 22.65 -2.17 17.37
C ALA A 139 23.18 -1.16 16.32
N SER A 140 22.26 -0.44 15.72
CA SER A 140 22.58 0.67 14.81
C SER A 140 23.35 1.76 15.56
N LYS A 141 24.22 2.49 14.85
CA LYS A 141 24.88 3.70 15.37
C LYS A 141 23.92 4.88 15.61
N ILE A 142 22.63 4.71 15.26
CA ILE A 142 21.60 5.72 15.48
C ILE A 142 21.21 5.69 16.96
N THR A 143 21.55 6.75 17.70
CA THR A 143 21.36 6.79 19.15
C THR A 143 20.16 7.62 19.62
N ARG A 144 19.59 8.46 18.75
CA ARG A 144 18.48 9.36 19.11
C ARG A 144 17.37 9.34 18.07
N PHE A 145 16.13 9.23 18.55
CA PHE A 145 14.93 9.39 17.74
C PHE A 145 14.59 10.87 17.57
N ASP A 146 14.41 11.32 16.32
CA ASP A 146 14.07 12.70 16.01
C ASP A 146 12.55 12.92 16.07
N LEU A 147 12.04 13.19 17.28
CA LEU A 147 10.62 13.43 17.52
C LEU A 147 10.06 14.62 16.72
N PRO A 148 10.75 15.78 16.60
CA PRO A 148 10.26 16.88 15.76
C PRO A 148 10.05 16.47 14.30
N SER A 149 10.97 15.71 13.72
CA SER A 149 10.80 15.18 12.36
C SER A 149 9.63 14.19 12.25
N ALA A 150 9.39 13.37 13.26
CA ALA A 150 8.25 12.47 13.29
C ALA A 150 6.91 13.23 13.34
N ILE A 151 6.84 14.31 14.12
CA ILE A 151 5.66 15.19 14.19
C ILE A 151 5.44 15.89 12.83
N MET A 152 6.49 16.46 12.24
CA MET A 152 6.39 17.13 10.92
C MET A 152 5.96 16.12 9.83
N ASN A 153 6.49 14.89 9.86
CA ASN A 153 6.05 13.81 8.99
C ASN A 153 4.56 13.52 9.16
N ALA A 154 4.10 13.35 10.41
CA ALA A 154 2.72 13.06 10.71
C ALA A 154 1.77 14.18 10.24
N LEU A 155 2.14 15.43 10.45
CA LEU A 155 1.36 16.58 9.99
C LEU A 155 1.36 16.69 8.46
N THR A 156 2.51 16.54 7.80
CA THR A 156 2.60 16.64 6.34
C THR A 156 1.76 15.57 5.65
N PHE A 157 1.96 14.30 6.00
CA PHE A 157 1.21 13.21 5.36
C PHE A 157 -0.23 13.11 5.87
N GLY A 158 -0.49 13.48 7.13
CA GLY A 158 -1.84 13.56 7.67
C GLY A 158 -2.68 14.60 6.92
N LEU A 159 -2.18 15.83 6.78
CA LEU A 159 -2.84 16.90 6.04
C LEU A 159 -3.00 16.54 4.54
N LEU A 160 -2.02 15.87 3.94
CA LEU A 160 -2.15 15.40 2.56
C LEU A 160 -3.34 14.45 2.39
N ILE A 161 -3.46 13.44 3.26
CA ILE A 161 -4.55 12.45 3.17
C ILE A 161 -5.89 13.07 3.54
N THR A 162 -5.96 13.99 4.52
CA THR A 162 -7.21 14.69 4.86
C THR A 162 -7.65 15.63 3.75
N ALA A 163 -6.75 16.38 3.14
CA ALA A 163 -7.06 17.24 2.00
C ALA A 163 -7.56 16.44 0.78
N LEU A 164 -6.88 15.31 0.44
CA LEU A 164 -7.32 14.41 -0.61
C LEU A 164 -8.69 13.80 -0.32
N GLY A 165 -8.92 13.37 0.92
CA GLY A 165 -10.20 12.83 1.38
C GLY A 165 -11.31 13.87 1.43
N GLY A 166 -11.01 15.07 1.91
CA GLY A 166 -11.93 16.20 1.99
C GLY A 166 -12.39 16.66 0.61
N PHE A 167 -11.45 16.74 -0.33
CA PHE A 167 -11.76 17.02 -1.73
C PHE A 167 -12.70 15.97 -2.33
N ALA A 168 -12.42 14.69 -2.12
CA ALA A 168 -13.25 13.57 -2.59
C ALA A 168 -14.66 13.56 -1.99
N GLN A 169 -14.84 14.07 -0.75
CA GLN A 169 -16.11 14.12 -0.04
C GLN A 169 -16.88 15.45 -0.22
N GLY A 170 -16.40 16.35 -1.07
CA GLY A 170 -17.05 17.63 -1.33
C GLY A 170 -16.97 18.61 -0.15
N GLN A 171 -15.93 18.53 0.69
CA GLN A 171 -15.67 19.54 1.72
C GLN A 171 -15.52 20.95 1.12
N SER A 172 -15.75 21.98 1.96
CA SER A 172 -15.61 23.35 1.50
C SER A 172 -14.19 23.60 0.94
N GLY A 173 -14.12 24.20 -0.25
CA GLY A 173 -12.85 24.47 -0.96
C GLY A 173 -11.85 25.27 -0.13
N TYR A 174 -12.32 26.14 0.78
CA TYR A 174 -11.47 26.92 1.67
C TYR A 174 -10.74 26.03 2.70
N LEU A 175 -11.41 25.00 3.25
CA LEU A 175 -10.78 24.08 4.19
C LEU A 175 -9.73 23.21 3.49
N VAL A 176 -10.07 22.67 2.32
CA VAL A 176 -9.12 21.88 1.51
C VAL A 176 -7.91 22.72 1.13
N LEU A 177 -8.13 23.97 0.71
CA LEU A 177 -7.04 24.89 0.37
C LEU A 177 -6.15 25.20 1.58
N ALA A 178 -6.75 25.44 2.75
CA ALA A 178 -6.02 25.69 3.99
C ALA A 178 -5.17 24.47 4.39
N GLU A 179 -5.72 23.22 4.28
CA GLU A 179 -4.99 21.99 4.53
C GLU A 179 -3.81 21.81 3.56
N VAL A 180 -4.01 22.10 2.27
CA VAL A 180 -2.95 22.03 1.24
C VAL A 180 -1.85 23.05 1.53
N ILE A 181 -2.20 24.30 1.85
CA ILE A 181 -1.22 25.35 2.19
C ILE A 181 -0.43 24.94 3.44
N ALA A 182 -1.12 24.51 4.49
CA ALA A 182 -0.47 24.05 5.72
C ALA A 182 0.48 22.87 5.46
N MET A 183 0.04 21.90 4.66
CA MET A 183 0.84 20.74 4.22
C MET A 183 2.10 21.18 3.47
N LEU A 184 1.98 22.14 2.52
CA LEU A 184 3.12 22.64 1.75
C LEU A 184 4.13 23.37 2.64
N ILE A 185 3.67 24.21 3.56
CA ILE A 185 4.53 24.93 4.50
C ILE A 185 5.27 23.96 5.42
N ILE A 186 4.54 23.06 6.08
CA ILE A 186 5.12 22.09 7.01
C ILE A 186 6.04 21.13 6.26
N GLY A 187 5.63 20.65 5.08
CA GLY A 187 6.41 19.78 4.21
C GLY A 187 7.71 20.42 3.75
N PHE A 188 7.69 21.71 3.39
CA PHE A 188 8.91 22.46 3.04
C PHE A 188 9.91 22.49 4.21
N PHE A 189 9.47 22.84 5.40
CA PHE A 189 10.33 22.87 6.58
C PHE A 189 10.80 21.46 6.97
N PHE A 190 9.93 20.46 6.81
CA PHE A 190 10.26 19.05 7.03
C PHE A 190 11.39 18.59 6.10
N VAL A 191 11.24 18.77 4.80
CA VAL A 191 12.27 18.38 3.81
C VAL A 191 13.57 19.15 4.06
N ARG A 192 13.50 20.48 4.28
CA ARG A 192 14.67 21.30 4.58
C ARG A 192 15.43 20.81 5.82
N ARG A 193 14.70 20.36 6.85
CA ARG A 193 15.28 19.75 8.05
C ARG A 193 15.94 18.41 7.72
N GLN A 194 15.25 17.54 6.96
CA GLN A 194 15.77 16.22 6.60
C GLN A 194 17.06 16.30 5.78
N LEU A 195 17.18 17.28 4.89
CA LEU A 195 18.39 17.49 4.09
C LEU A 195 19.64 17.83 4.91
N ARG A 196 19.47 18.29 6.16
CA ARG A 196 20.56 18.62 7.09
C ARG A 196 20.89 17.50 8.06
N MET A 197 20.07 16.45 8.10
CA MET A 197 20.26 15.33 9.04
C MET A 197 21.24 14.30 8.45
N PRO A 198 22.18 13.76 9.24
CA PRO A 198 23.09 12.71 8.77
C PRO A 198 22.38 11.39 8.49
N VAL A 199 21.31 11.09 9.23
CA VAL A 199 20.42 9.94 9.02
C VAL A 199 18.98 10.47 9.08
N PRO A 200 18.41 10.86 7.92
CA PRO A 200 17.08 11.43 7.87
C PRO A 200 15.99 10.39 8.09
N LEU A 201 14.87 10.79 8.73
CA LEU A 201 13.66 9.99 8.91
C LEU A 201 12.95 9.78 7.56
N LEU A 202 12.72 10.85 6.80
CA LEU A 202 12.37 10.76 5.39
C LEU A 202 13.66 10.44 4.63
N PRO A 203 13.78 9.30 3.97
CA PRO A 203 15.05 8.83 3.40
C PRO A 203 15.46 9.61 2.14
N VAL A 204 15.65 10.94 2.29
CA VAL A 204 16.13 11.84 1.24
C VAL A 204 17.55 11.48 0.77
N ASP A 205 18.33 10.83 1.61
CA ASP A 205 19.62 10.23 1.28
C ASP A 205 19.47 9.11 0.25
N LEU A 206 18.47 8.25 0.39
CA LEU A 206 18.17 7.17 -0.56
C LEU A 206 17.56 7.73 -1.86
N LEU A 207 16.77 8.79 -1.79
CA LEU A 207 16.19 9.44 -2.96
C LEU A 207 17.25 10.09 -3.88
N ARG A 208 18.48 10.30 -3.40
CA ARG A 208 19.61 10.74 -4.23
C ARG A 208 20.18 9.59 -5.10
N ILE A 209 19.83 8.34 -4.82
CA ILE A 209 20.18 7.19 -5.64
C ILE A 209 19.19 7.12 -6.79
N PRO A 210 19.58 7.35 -8.06
CA PRO A 210 18.63 7.49 -9.17
C PRO A 210 17.71 6.27 -9.33
N ILE A 211 18.27 5.06 -9.24
CA ILE A 211 17.49 3.83 -9.38
C ILE A 211 16.46 3.66 -8.25
N PHE A 212 16.79 4.08 -7.04
CA PHE A 212 15.85 4.08 -5.92
C PHE A 212 14.72 5.08 -6.15
N SER A 213 15.07 6.32 -6.50
CA SER A 213 14.11 7.39 -6.74
C SER A 213 13.14 7.06 -7.88
N LEU A 214 13.65 6.59 -9.02
CA LEU A 214 12.83 6.16 -10.16
C LEU A 214 11.90 4.99 -9.76
N SER A 215 12.39 4.01 -9.01
CA SER A 215 11.58 2.89 -8.53
C SER A 215 10.48 3.31 -7.56
N ILE A 216 10.71 4.33 -6.73
CA ILE A 216 9.67 4.92 -5.87
C ILE A 216 8.63 5.68 -6.70
N CYS A 217 9.06 6.50 -7.66
CA CYS A 217 8.14 7.20 -8.55
C CYS A 217 7.25 6.24 -9.34
N THR A 218 7.83 5.19 -9.93
CA THR A 218 7.06 4.17 -10.65
C THR A 218 6.13 3.39 -9.75
N SER A 219 6.50 3.17 -8.47
CA SER A 219 5.57 2.60 -7.47
C SER A 219 4.36 3.52 -7.25
N ILE A 220 4.57 4.81 -7.02
CA ILE A 220 3.48 5.76 -6.80
C ILE A 220 2.54 5.76 -8.01
N CYS A 221 3.08 5.87 -9.23
CA CYS A 221 2.29 5.88 -10.46
C CYS A 221 1.51 4.58 -10.65
N SER A 222 2.15 3.42 -10.47
CA SER A 222 1.48 2.12 -10.67
C SER A 222 0.38 1.84 -9.65
N PHE A 223 0.56 2.22 -8.38
CA PHE A 223 -0.49 2.13 -7.37
C PHE A 223 -1.61 3.16 -7.59
N CYS A 224 -1.29 4.33 -8.12
CA CYS A 224 -2.28 5.32 -8.55
C CYS A 224 -3.14 4.78 -9.69
N ALA A 225 -2.51 4.25 -10.75
CA ALA A 225 -3.19 3.64 -11.88
C ALA A 225 -4.06 2.44 -11.46
N GLN A 226 -3.54 1.58 -10.57
CA GLN A 226 -4.32 0.48 -9.99
C GLN A 226 -5.58 1.01 -9.30
N MET A 227 -5.45 2.06 -8.50
CA MET A 227 -6.58 2.62 -7.73
C MET A 227 -7.60 3.31 -8.63
N LEU A 228 -7.12 4.00 -9.68
CA LEU A 228 -8.00 4.56 -10.71
C LEU A 228 -8.90 3.47 -11.31
N ALA A 229 -8.36 2.32 -11.69
CA ALA A 229 -9.13 1.21 -12.23
C ALA A 229 -10.03 0.54 -11.18
N MET A 230 -9.49 0.25 -9.98
CA MET A 230 -10.21 -0.48 -8.93
C MET A 230 -11.36 0.28 -8.30
N VAL A 231 -11.40 1.61 -8.41
CA VAL A 231 -12.51 2.44 -7.93
C VAL A 231 -13.47 2.79 -9.06
N SER A 232 -12.96 3.15 -10.25
CA SER A 232 -13.81 3.58 -11.35
C SER A 232 -14.58 2.43 -12.01
N LEU A 233 -13.97 1.25 -12.16
CA LEU A 233 -14.61 0.13 -12.85
C LEU A 233 -15.82 -0.44 -12.09
N PRO A 234 -15.79 -0.67 -10.76
CA PRO A 234 -16.99 -1.06 -10.01
C PRO A 234 -18.14 -0.06 -10.16
N PHE A 235 -17.82 1.23 -10.12
CA PHE A 235 -18.81 2.27 -10.29
C PHE A 235 -19.49 2.15 -11.67
N PHE A 236 -18.71 2.01 -12.74
CA PHE A 236 -19.23 1.83 -14.09
C PHE A 236 -20.11 0.58 -14.21
N LEU A 237 -19.65 -0.56 -13.67
CA LEU A 237 -20.38 -1.81 -13.74
C LEU A 237 -21.73 -1.75 -13.00
N GLN A 238 -21.76 -1.09 -11.85
CA GLN A 238 -22.98 -1.00 -11.03
C GLN A 238 -23.92 0.10 -11.50
N THR A 239 -23.43 1.31 -11.80
CA THR A 239 -24.28 2.47 -12.07
C THR A 239 -24.65 2.60 -13.56
N VAL A 240 -23.74 2.27 -14.47
CA VAL A 240 -23.98 2.43 -15.92
C VAL A 240 -24.51 1.14 -16.54
N ILE A 241 -23.92 -0.01 -16.19
CA ILE A 241 -24.33 -1.30 -16.76
C ILE A 241 -25.43 -1.97 -15.92
N GLY A 242 -25.60 -1.59 -14.63
CA GLY A 242 -26.63 -2.14 -13.75
C GLY A 242 -26.30 -3.54 -13.19
N ARG A 243 -25.00 -3.90 -13.11
CA ARG A 243 -24.56 -5.16 -12.51
C ARG A 243 -24.72 -5.15 -10.99
N SER A 244 -25.02 -6.30 -10.41
CA SER A 244 -25.07 -6.48 -8.97
C SER A 244 -23.69 -6.33 -8.33
N GLU A 245 -23.64 -6.07 -7.01
CA GLU A 245 -22.37 -6.00 -6.26
C GLU A 245 -21.57 -7.30 -6.35
N VAL A 246 -22.27 -8.44 -6.33
CA VAL A 246 -21.64 -9.77 -6.40
C VAL A 246 -21.03 -10.01 -7.79
N GLU A 247 -21.77 -9.72 -8.85
CA GLU A 247 -21.26 -9.84 -10.23
C GLU A 247 -20.05 -8.92 -10.45
N THR A 248 -20.14 -7.67 -9.98
CA THR A 248 -19.03 -6.71 -10.04
C THR A 248 -17.80 -7.26 -9.33
N GLY A 249 -17.95 -7.80 -8.12
CA GLY A 249 -16.85 -8.40 -7.37
C GLY A 249 -16.19 -9.56 -8.11
N LEU A 250 -17.00 -10.43 -8.75
CA LEU A 250 -16.49 -11.56 -9.56
C LEU A 250 -15.73 -11.06 -10.79
N LEU A 251 -16.23 -10.04 -11.47
CA LEU A 251 -15.60 -9.46 -12.67
C LEU A 251 -14.26 -8.74 -12.34
N LEU A 252 -14.07 -8.30 -11.10
CA LEU A 252 -12.80 -7.72 -10.65
C LEU A 252 -11.76 -8.76 -10.22
N THR A 253 -12.17 -9.99 -9.94
CA THR A 253 -11.32 -11.09 -9.45
C THR A 253 -10.16 -11.47 -10.39
N PRO A 254 -10.26 -11.37 -11.73
CA PRO A 254 -9.14 -11.68 -12.63
C PRO A 254 -7.86 -10.90 -12.36
N TRP A 255 -7.95 -9.64 -11.89
CA TRP A 255 -6.78 -8.84 -11.53
C TRP A 255 -5.94 -9.49 -10.42
N PRO A 256 -6.46 -9.70 -9.20
CA PRO A 256 -5.67 -10.32 -8.14
C PRO A 256 -5.26 -11.75 -8.45
N LEU A 257 -6.06 -12.52 -9.21
CA LEU A 257 -5.69 -13.87 -9.63
C LEU A 257 -4.48 -13.86 -10.58
N ALA A 258 -4.48 -12.98 -11.57
CA ALA A 258 -3.34 -12.84 -12.49
C ALA A 258 -2.09 -12.34 -11.72
N THR A 259 -2.25 -11.40 -10.80
CA THR A 259 -1.15 -10.94 -9.92
C THR A 259 -0.60 -12.09 -9.07
N MET A 260 -1.47 -12.94 -8.52
CA MET A 260 -1.09 -14.10 -7.72
C MET A 260 -0.19 -15.09 -8.47
N VAL A 261 -0.43 -15.28 -9.77
CA VAL A 261 0.38 -16.16 -10.62
C VAL A 261 1.68 -15.45 -11.04
N MET A 262 1.58 -14.20 -11.47
CA MET A 262 2.72 -13.49 -12.08
C MET A 262 3.73 -12.98 -11.07
N ALA A 263 3.34 -12.66 -9.84
CA ALA A 263 4.27 -12.11 -8.84
C ALA A 263 5.35 -13.12 -8.39
N PRO A 264 5.07 -14.41 -8.09
CA PRO A 264 6.09 -15.41 -7.83
C PRO A 264 6.96 -15.70 -9.05
N LEU A 265 6.34 -15.76 -10.25
CA LEU A 265 7.07 -15.96 -11.51
C LEU A 265 8.07 -14.83 -11.74
N ALA A 266 7.65 -13.59 -11.55
CA ALA A 266 8.54 -12.42 -11.62
C ALA A 266 9.69 -12.52 -10.61
N GLY A 267 9.38 -12.92 -9.36
CA GLY A 267 10.36 -13.14 -8.32
C GLY A 267 11.44 -14.20 -8.67
N TYR A 268 11.05 -15.23 -9.41
CA TYR A 268 11.98 -16.24 -9.93
C TYR A 268 12.77 -15.71 -11.14
N LEU A 269 12.11 -14.99 -12.04
CA LEU A 269 12.73 -14.45 -13.25
C LEU A 269 13.80 -13.38 -12.96
N ILE A 270 13.72 -12.65 -11.86
CA ILE A 270 14.73 -11.66 -11.45
C ILE A 270 16.14 -12.29 -11.33
N GLU A 271 16.22 -13.59 -11.02
CA GLU A 271 17.49 -14.30 -10.94
C GLU A 271 18.16 -14.49 -12.32
N LYS A 272 17.38 -14.41 -13.41
CA LYS A 272 17.82 -14.69 -14.78
C LYS A 272 17.76 -13.48 -15.71
N VAL A 273 16.86 -12.55 -15.44
CA VAL A 273 16.56 -11.38 -16.29
C VAL A 273 16.70 -10.11 -15.47
N HIS A 274 17.19 -9.04 -16.08
CA HIS A 274 17.37 -7.76 -15.42
C HIS A 274 16.03 -7.22 -14.88
N ALA A 275 16.00 -6.85 -13.59
CA ALA A 275 14.78 -6.42 -12.89
C ALA A 275 14.09 -5.23 -13.59
N GLY A 276 14.86 -4.29 -14.15
CA GLY A 276 14.32 -3.14 -14.89
C GLY A 276 13.58 -3.53 -16.16
N LEU A 277 14.04 -4.55 -16.88
CA LEU A 277 13.36 -5.04 -18.09
C LEU A 277 12.04 -5.74 -17.73
N LEU A 278 12.05 -6.59 -16.69
CA LEU A 278 10.84 -7.24 -16.20
C LEU A 278 9.80 -6.21 -15.73
N GLY A 279 10.26 -5.20 -14.99
CA GLY A 279 9.40 -4.11 -14.53
C GLY A 279 8.79 -3.31 -15.69
N ALA A 280 9.59 -2.96 -16.70
CA ALA A 280 9.11 -2.24 -17.89
C ALA A 280 8.09 -3.06 -18.68
N MET A 281 8.36 -4.35 -18.91
CA MET A 281 7.40 -5.25 -19.55
C MET A 281 6.10 -5.37 -18.75
N GLY A 282 6.21 -5.45 -17.41
CA GLY A 282 5.06 -5.47 -16.53
C GLY A 282 4.18 -4.21 -16.66
N LEU A 283 4.80 -3.03 -16.64
CA LEU A 283 4.08 -1.76 -16.81
C LEU A 283 3.44 -1.64 -18.19
N LEU A 284 4.12 -2.07 -19.25
CA LEU A 284 3.56 -2.08 -20.62
C LEU A 284 2.32 -2.99 -20.72
N ILE A 285 2.40 -4.21 -20.17
CA ILE A 285 1.26 -5.14 -20.16
C ILE A 285 0.10 -4.54 -19.35
N MET A 286 0.38 -3.93 -18.20
CA MET A 286 -0.62 -3.26 -17.37
C MET A 286 -1.28 -2.09 -18.13
N ALA A 287 -0.49 -1.24 -18.79
CA ALA A 287 -0.99 -0.12 -19.57
C ALA A 287 -1.87 -0.60 -20.74
N CYS A 288 -1.44 -1.61 -21.49
CA CYS A 288 -2.26 -2.21 -22.55
C CYS A 288 -3.61 -2.75 -22.01
N GLY A 289 -3.59 -3.40 -20.84
CA GLY A 289 -4.81 -3.85 -20.19
C GLY A 289 -5.75 -2.70 -19.79
N LEU A 290 -5.20 -1.63 -19.21
CA LEU A 290 -5.94 -0.43 -18.80
C LEU A 290 -6.53 0.32 -19.99
N PHE A 291 -5.77 0.50 -21.07
CA PHE A 291 -6.29 1.05 -22.32
C PHE A 291 -7.37 0.14 -22.93
N GLY A 292 -7.19 -1.19 -22.85
CA GLY A 292 -8.22 -2.14 -23.25
C GLY A 292 -9.51 -1.96 -22.46
N LEU A 293 -9.43 -1.74 -21.14
CA LEU A 293 -10.59 -1.44 -20.28
C LEU A 293 -11.21 -0.08 -20.60
N ALA A 294 -10.40 0.94 -20.92
CA ALA A 294 -10.90 2.24 -21.34
C ALA A 294 -11.69 2.17 -22.68
N LEU A 295 -11.41 1.19 -23.52
CA LEU A 295 -12.10 0.95 -24.79
C LEU A 295 -13.24 -0.08 -24.66
N LEU A 296 -13.81 -0.26 -23.47
CA LEU A 296 -14.99 -1.12 -23.28
C LEU A 296 -16.20 -0.55 -24.03
N PRO A 297 -16.99 -1.40 -24.73
CA PRO A 297 -18.24 -0.97 -25.33
C PRO A 297 -19.29 -0.62 -24.26
N SER A 298 -20.36 0.06 -24.66
CA SER A 298 -21.44 0.47 -23.75
C SER A 298 -22.18 -0.72 -23.09
N SER A 299 -22.13 -1.89 -23.69
CA SER A 299 -22.68 -3.14 -23.17
C SER A 299 -21.66 -4.28 -23.31
N PRO A 300 -20.62 -4.30 -22.46
CA PRO A 300 -19.58 -5.32 -22.55
C PRO A 300 -20.08 -6.68 -22.07
N SER A 301 -19.62 -7.76 -22.72
CA SER A 301 -19.80 -9.10 -22.19
C SER A 301 -18.87 -9.33 -20.99
N ASP A 302 -19.20 -10.31 -20.16
CA ASP A 302 -18.35 -10.68 -19.01
C ASP A 302 -16.95 -11.10 -19.47
N LEU A 303 -16.85 -11.81 -20.58
CA LEU A 303 -15.57 -12.19 -21.19
C LEU A 303 -14.75 -10.98 -21.61
N ASP A 304 -15.40 -9.92 -22.15
CA ASP A 304 -14.70 -8.68 -22.53
C ASP A 304 -14.03 -8.01 -21.34
N ILE A 305 -14.65 -8.05 -20.17
CA ILE A 305 -14.10 -7.48 -18.94
C ILE A 305 -12.97 -8.38 -18.42
N ILE A 306 -13.19 -9.69 -18.33
CA ILE A 306 -12.25 -10.67 -17.77
C ILE A 306 -10.92 -10.66 -18.52
N TRP A 307 -10.94 -10.77 -19.87
CA TRP A 307 -9.70 -10.86 -20.64
C TRP A 307 -8.91 -9.54 -20.66
N ARG A 308 -9.55 -8.38 -20.42
CA ARG A 308 -8.88 -7.08 -20.30
C ARG A 308 -8.36 -6.83 -18.89
N MET A 309 -9.04 -7.35 -17.85
CA MET A 309 -8.59 -7.29 -16.47
C MET A 309 -7.38 -8.17 -16.18
N ALA A 310 -7.29 -9.34 -16.80
CA ALA A 310 -6.19 -10.27 -16.56
C ALA A 310 -4.80 -9.70 -16.93
N PRO A 311 -4.58 -9.03 -18.08
CA PRO A 311 -3.33 -8.33 -18.38
C PRO A 311 -2.99 -7.23 -17.36
N CYS A 312 -3.98 -6.48 -16.84
CA CYS A 312 -3.74 -5.47 -15.82
C CYS A 312 -3.09 -6.10 -14.57
N GLY A 313 -3.68 -7.21 -14.09
CA GLY A 313 -3.16 -7.92 -12.92
C GLY A 313 -1.83 -8.63 -13.20
N ALA A 314 -1.68 -9.23 -14.38
CA ALA A 314 -0.44 -9.88 -14.79
C ALA A 314 0.71 -8.88 -14.89
N GLY A 315 0.47 -7.74 -15.53
CA GLY A 315 1.43 -6.65 -15.67
C GLY A 315 1.82 -6.09 -14.31
N PHE A 316 0.85 -5.83 -13.44
CA PHE A 316 1.10 -5.36 -12.09
C PHE A 316 1.94 -6.35 -11.27
N GLY A 317 1.65 -7.64 -11.31
CA GLY A 317 2.42 -8.68 -10.64
C GLY A 317 3.85 -8.81 -11.18
N LEU A 318 4.01 -8.73 -12.50
CA LEU A 318 5.30 -8.76 -13.17
C LEU A 318 6.16 -7.52 -12.84
N PHE A 319 5.55 -6.35 -12.61
CA PHE A 319 6.22 -5.12 -12.21
C PHE A 319 6.56 -5.09 -10.72
N GLN A 320 5.61 -5.43 -9.85
CA GLN A 320 5.72 -5.17 -8.41
C GLN A 320 6.89 -5.89 -7.74
N SER A 321 7.10 -7.18 -8.04
CA SER A 321 8.18 -7.97 -7.43
C SER A 321 9.58 -7.46 -7.80
N PRO A 322 9.93 -7.24 -9.10
CA PRO A 322 11.20 -6.64 -9.50
C PRO A 322 11.43 -5.24 -8.94
N ASN A 323 10.41 -4.42 -8.92
CA ASN A 323 10.50 -3.06 -8.41
C ASN A 323 10.76 -3.04 -6.89
N ASN A 324 10.03 -3.85 -6.11
CA ASN A 324 10.26 -3.99 -4.68
C ASN A 324 11.68 -4.53 -4.39
N HIS A 325 12.14 -5.51 -5.17
CA HIS A 325 13.51 -6.01 -5.11
C HIS A 325 14.53 -4.89 -5.36
N THR A 326 14.33 -4.08 -6.40
CA THR A 326 15.22 -2.97 -6.78
C THR A 326 15.29 -1.92 -5.67
N ILE A 327 14.14 -1.49 -5.12
CA ILE A 327 14.08 -0.52 -4.02
C ILE A 327 14.89 -1.03 -2.82
N VAL A 328 14.66 -2.26 -2.42
CA VAL A 328 15.29 -2.81 -1.20
C VAL A 328 16.76 -3.14 -1.42
N SER A 329 17.15 -3.63 -2.61
CA SER A 329 18.53 -4.00 -2.91
C SER A 329 19.44 -2.80 -3.18
N SER A 330 18.91 -1.69 -3.72
CA SER A 330 19.68 -0.47 -3.98
C SER A 330 20.01 0.33 -2.71
N ALA A 331 19.25 0.13 -1.63
CA ALA A 331 19.54 0.78 -0.36
C ALA A 331 20.69 0.10 0.39
N PRO A 332 21.54 0.85 1.13
CA PRO A 332 22.51 0.27 2.03
C PRO A 332 21.88 -0.62 3.10
N ALA A 333 22.58 -1.66 3.56
CA ALA A 333 22.02 -2.63 4.52
C ALA A 333 21.53 -2.00 5.83
N HIS A 334 22.22 -0.98 6.31
CA HIS A 334 21.87 -0.25 7.54
C HIS A 334 20.67 0.72 7.37
N ARG A 335 20.17 0.93 6.12
CA ARG A 335 19.00 1.75 5.76
C ARG A 335 17.83 0.92 5.22
N SER A 336 17.82 -0.38 5.48
CA SER A 336 16.78 -1.29 4.99
C SER A 336 15.39 -0.95 5.54
N GLY A 337 15.30 -0.46 6.78
CA GLY A 337 14.06 0.07 7.35
C GLY A 337 13.57 1.28 6.57
N GLY A 338 14.45 2.28 6.35
CA GLY A 338 14.10 3.46 5.54
C GLY A 338 13.58 3.09 4.14
N ALA A 339 14.21 2.11 3.46
CA ALA A 339 13.75 1.61 2.16
C ALA A 339 12.39 0.91 2.27
N SER A 340 12.18 0.07 3.30
CA SER A 340 10.89 -0.60 3.56
C SER A 340 9.77 0.40 3.86
N GLY A 341 10.05 1.38 4.70
CA GLY A 341 9.09 2.45 5.02
C GLY A 341 8.72 3.29 3.80
N MET A 342 9.71 3.65 2.98
CA MET A 342 9.46 4.43 1.76
C MET A 342 8.65 3.65 0.72
N LEU A 343 8.89 2.33 0.58
CA LEU A 343 8.07 1.47 -0.27
C LEU A 343 6.61 1.45 0.18
N GLY A 344 6.35 1.29 1.49
CA GLY A 344 5.01 1.35 2.03
C GLY A 344 4.35 2.72 1.86
N THR A 345 5.11 3.80 2.06
CA THR A 345 4.64 5.18 1.85
C THR A 345 4.28 5.42 0.39
N ALA A 346 5.12 5.01 -0.55
CA ALA A 346 4.87 5.13 -1.99
C ALA A 346 3.57 4.43 -2.40
N ARG A 347 3.34 3.22 -1.88
CA ARG A 347 2.09 2.48 -2.10
C ARG A 347 0.87 3.26 -1.62
N LEU A 348 0.90 3.74 -0.38
CA LEU A 348 -0.25 4.45 0.21
C LEU A 348 -0.48 5.81 -0.44
N LEU A 349 0.59 6.54 -0.80
CA LEU A 349 0.47 7.78 -1.58
C LEU A 349 -0.16 7.52 -2.95
N GLY A 350 0.31 6.52 -3.68
CA GLY A 350 -0.28 6.16 -4.98
C GLY A 350 -1.75 5.83 -4.85
N GLN A 351 -2.12 4.96 -3.89
CA GLN A 351 -3.51 4.58 -3.64
C GLN A 351 -4.40 5.77 -3.26
N SER A 352 -3.94 6.65 -2.37
CA SER A 352 -4.71 7.82 -1.94
C SER A 352 -4.86 8.85 -3.06
N SER A 353 -3.78 9.09 -3.82
CA SER A 353 -3.82 9.99 -4.98
C SER A 353 -4.74 9.45 -6.08
N GLY A 354 -4.69 8.14 -6.36
CA GLY A 354 -5.58 7.50 -7.33
C GLY A 354 -7.05 7.62 -6.94
N ALA A 355 -7.38 7.36 -5.67
CA ALA A 355 -8.75 7.52 -5.17
C ALA A 355 -9.26 8.98 -5.26
N ALA A 356 -8.40 9.95 -4.94
CA ALA A 356 -8.74 11.37 -5.06
C ALA A 356 -8.92 11.80 -6.52
N LEU A 357 -8.07 11.31 -7.44
CA LEU A 357 -8.21 11.57 -8.87
C LEU A 357 -9.51 11.00 -9.43
N VAL A 358 -9.93 9.79 -9.00
CA VAL A 358 -11.24 9.26 -9.39
C VAL A 358 -12.36 10.20 -8.95
N ALA A 359 -12.37 10.63 -7.69
CA ALA A 359 -13.39 11.56 -7.20
C ALA A 359 -13.41 12.87 -7.99
N LEU A 360 -12.24 13.42 -8.34
CA LEU A 360 -12.13 14.59 -9.18
C LEU A 360 -12.72 14.36 -10.57
N LEU A 361 -12.35 13.26 -11.23
CA LEU A 361 -12.81 12.94 -12.58
C LEU A 361 -14.32 12.72 -12.62
N PHE A 362 -14.89 12.07 -11.62
CA PHE A 362 -16.36 11.91 -11.51
C PHE A 362 -17.08 13.25 -11.29
N ASN A 363 -16.50 14.16 -10.50
CA ASN A 363 -17.05 15.50 -10.33
C ASN A 363 -17.00 16.36 -11.59
N LEU A 364 -15.94 16.21 -12.43
CA LEU A 364 -15.76 17.01 -13.64
C LEU A 364 -16.44 16.42 -14.88
N ALA A 365 -16.43 15.10 -15.01
CA ALA A 365 -16.84 14.40 -16.23
C ALA A 365 -18.18 13.64 -16.10
N GLY A 366 -18.78 13.59 -14.90
CA GLY A 366 -20.04 12.87 -14.67
C GLY A 366 -19.96 11.41 -15.11
N ASP A 367 -20.90 10.94 -15.93
CA ASP A 367 -21.00 9.55 -16.40
C ASP A 367 -19.79 9.09 -17.24
N SER A 368 -19.07 10.02 -17.89
CA SER A 368 -17.84 9.72 -18.64
C SER A 368 -16.60 9.63 -17.74
N GLY A 369 -16.72 9.88 -16.44
CA GLY A 369 -15.63 9.89 -15.46
C GLY A 369 -14.85 8.58 -15.42
N THR A 370 -15.52 7.43 -15.54
CA THR A 370 -14.85 6.11 -15.56
C THR A 370 -13.95 5.94 -16.77
N HIS A 371 -14.45 6.28 -17.97
CA HIS A 371 -13.67 6.19 -19.21
C HIS A 371 -12.42 7.07 -19.13
N THR A 372 -12.59 8.31 -18.66
CA THR A 372 -11.49 9.25 -18.47
C THR A 372 -10.49 8.76 -17.41
N ALA A 373 -10.97 8.16 -16.32
CA ALA A 373 -10.12 7.59 -15.27
C ALA A 373 -9.28 6.41 -15.79
N LEU A 374 -9.86 5.54 -16.61
CA LEU A 374 -9.15 4.39 -17.20
C LEU A 374 -8.14 4.84 -18.27
N LEU A 375 -8.46 5.86 -19.08
CA LEU A 375 -7.50 6.45 -20.01
C LEU A 375 -6.31 7.12 -19.30
N LEU A 376 -6.56 7.78 -18.18
CA LEU A 376 -5.49 8.39 -17.40
C LEU A 376 -4.62 7.36 -16.69
N ALA A 377 -5.17 6.19 -16.37
CA ALA A 377 -4.47 5.10 -15.70
C ALA A 377 -3.53 4.33 -16.64
N GLY A 378 -3.88 4.21 -17.93
CA GLY A 378 -3.08 3.54 -18.97
C GLY A 378 -1.95 4.39 -19.49
#